data_35284d9ac58a228e4c42a03903d17229
#
_entry.id   35284d9ac58a228e4c42a03903d17229
#
_cell.length_a   1.000
_cell.length_b   1.000
_cell.length_c   1.000
_cell.angle_alpha   90.00
_cell.angle_beta   90.00
_cell.angle_gamma   90.00
#
_symmetry.space_group_name_H-M   'P 1'
#
loop_
_entity.id
_entity.type
_entity.pdbx_description
1 polymer ?
#
loop_
_entity_poly.entity_id
_entity_poly.type
_entity_poly.pdbx_seq_one_letter_code
_entity_poly.pdbx_strand_id
1 'polypeptide(L)'
;MNLLTSQQLKQLDAYTIRTHKVSPWCLMERAADLLFQWVEQHLSDRNSFTILAGKGNKGGDGLALARKLIQAGKQVTVYILQVGSHSSDEYRQNELLLHAMGVQPIEVDEHNYSKVVDFEEVVIDAVFGIGFKGDLPEWLQALFDWLNLEAAFRVYVLSVDMPSGLPTDMPPADAHTFVHPHMVLTFQCPKLPFFLPSTGKFIGKYEVLEVCGLAERGDKYADELFSEFHCVDAAMITEIRQSQHLEPRRRFSHKGTYGHALLVGGSYGKMGAVVLSGMAVLRNGAGLLTVAIPACGYTVLQTALPEAMVLTSDTDKHFSSIPVPFTPSAIGVGVGWGTHPDTAAALADLFAQYPDTPFVVDADALNLLAQQPELCQALPQGAILTPHPKELERLIGKWTDDYDKLAKAKAFADKHQVVLVLKDAYTVITDGDAYWINTTGCPALATAGSGDVLTGMLTALRTRGYDALQAAILGVYQHGQKGEEVAHRIGEETLIARDLVTF
;
A
#
# COMPACT_ATOMS: atom_id res chain seq x y z
N MET A 1 -7.39 -1.23 -9.40
CA MET A 1 -8.29 -0.06 -9.12
C MET A 1 -7.46 1.23 -9.12
N ASN A 2 -7.92 2.29 -9.80
CA ASN A 2 -7.24 3.60 -9.79
C ASN A 2 -7.49 4.36 -8.49
N LEU A 3 -6.45 5.01 -7.95
CA LEU A 3 -6.58 6.01 -6.89
C LEU A 3 -6.77 7.36 -7.57
N LEU A 4 -7.91 8.01 -7.31
CA LEU A 4 -8.26 9.26 -7.95
C LEU A 4 -7.95 10.47 -7.04
N THR A 5 -7.45 11.54 -7.64
CA THR A 5 -7.28 12.83 -6.97
C THR A 5 -8.63 13.47 -6.65
N SER A 6 -8.63 14.44 -5.75
CA SER A 6 -9.86 15.21 -5.41
C SER A 6 -10.51 15.86 -6.64
N GLN A 7 -9.70 16.28 -7.62
CA GLN A 7 -10.19 16.86 -8.86
C GLN A 7 -10.85 15.80 -9.74
N GLN A 8 -10.25 14.63 -9.88
CA GLN A 8 -10.78 13.52 -10.67
C GLN A 8 -12.08 12.96 -10.07
N LEU A 9 -12.16 12.87 -8.73
CA LEU A 9 -13.40 12.49 -8.04
C LEU A 9 -14.54 13.46 -8.33
N LYS A 10 -14.28 14.78 -8.31
CA LYS A 10 -15.28 15.79 -8.72
C LYS A 10 -15.68 15.66 -10.20
N GLN A 11 -14.73 15.30 -11.08
CA GLN A 11 -15.05 15.03 -12.49
C GLN A 11 -15.93 13.80 -12.65
N LEU A 12 -15.69 12.77 -11.84
CA LEU A 12 -16.48 11.55 -11.82
C LEU A 12 -17.93 11.80 -11.36
N ASP A 13 -18.11 12.59 -10.28
CA ASP A 13 -19.44 13.03 -9.83
C ASP A 13 -20.18 13.79 -10.94
N ALA A 14 -19.50 14.78 -11.54
CA ALA A 14 -20.08 15.58 -12.63
C ALA A 14 -20.42 14.72 -13.87
N TYR A 15 -19.59 13.75 -14.21
CA TYR A 15 -19.87 12.78 -15.26
C TYR A 15 -21.11 11.94 -14.93
N THR A 16 -21.19 11.40 -13.73
CA THR A 16 -22.32 10.59 -13.25
C THR A 16 -23.62 11.36 -13.31
N ILE A 17 -23.63 12.59 -12.76
CA ILE A 17 -24.81 13.48 -12.80
C ILE A 17 -25.29 13.70 -14.24
N ARG A 18 -24.37 14.06 -15.15
CA ARG A 18 -24.69 14.37 -16.54
C ARG A 18 -25.13 13.15 -17.34
N THR A 19 -24.37 12.05 -17.26
CA THR A 19 -24.53 10.87 -18.11
C THR A 19 -25.67 9.98 -17.63
N HIS A 20 -25.78 9.80 -16.32
CA HIS A 20 -26.82 8.95 -15.73
C HIS A 20 -28.08 9.74 -15.38
N LYS A 21 -28.09 11.04 -15.62
CA LYS A 21 -29.25 11.93 -15.37
C LYS A 21 -29.78 11.86 -13.94
N VAL A 22 -28.88 11.73 -12.97
CA VAL A 22 -29.18 11.81 -11.55
C VAL A 22 -28.92 13.23 -11.05
N SER A 23 -29.71 13.70 -10.07
CA SER A 23 -29.43 14.99 -9.46
C SER A 23 -28.31 14.88 -8.41
N PRO A 24 -27.59 15.97 -8.08
CA PRO A 24 -26.66 15.98 -6.93
C PRO A 24 -27.31 15.50 -5.63
N TRP A 25 -28.57 15.89 -5.40
CA TRP A 25 -29.38 15.41 -4.29
C TRP A 25 -29.52 13.88 -4.29
N CYS A 26 -29.85 13.26 -5.41
CA CYS A 26 -29.99 11.80 -5.50
C CYS A 26 -28.65 11.09 -5.24
N LEU A 27 -27.54 11.69 -5.66
CA LEU A 27 -26.22 11.13 -5.41
C LEU A 27 -25.88 11.17 -3.91
N MET A 28 -26.18 12.27 -3.22
CA MET A 28 -26.01 12.41 -1.76
C MET A 28 -26.93 11.45 -0.99
N GLU A 29 -28.20 11.31 -1.37
CA GLU A 29 -29.12 10.36 -0.74
C GLU A 29 -28.61 8.91 -0.90
N ARG A 30 -28.07 8.55 -2.07
CA ARG A 30 -27.46 7.24 -2.31
C ARG A 30 -26.24 7.02 -1.40
N ALA A 31 -25.37 8.02 -1.29
CA ALA A 31 -24.25 7.96 -0.36
C ALA A 31 -24.72 7.72 1.08
N ALA A 32 -25.73 8.46 1.53
CA ALA A 32 -26.31 8.30 2.86
C ALA A 32 -27.01 6.94 3.05
N ASP A 33 -27.63 6.37 2.00
CA ASP A 33 -28.21 5.02 2.05
C ASP A 33 -27.14 3.95 2.26
N LEU A 34 -26.01 4.05 1.53
CA LEU A 34 -24.88 3.14 1.68
C LEU A 34 -24.24 3.25 3.06
N LEU A 35 -24.04 4.47 3.56
CA LEU A 35 -23.53 4.73 4.90
C LEU A 35 -24.48 4.13 5.97
N PHE A 36 -25.78 4.36 5.84
CA PHE A 36 -26.79 3.83 6.75
C PHE A 36 -26.85 2.30 6.74
N GLN A 37 -26.83 1.68 5.55
CA GLN A 37 -26.78 0.21 5.41
C GLN A 37 -25.55 -0.37 6.12
N TRP A 38 -24.40 0.25 5.94
CA TRP A 38 -23.19 -0.19 6.63
C TRP A 38 -23.31 -0.09 8.15
N VAL A 39 -23.84 1.03 8.66
CA VAL A 39 -24.07 1.22 10.11
C VAL A 39 -25.05 0.17 10.66
N GLU A 40 -26.16 -0.08 9.99
CA GLU A 40 -27.13 -1.12 10.42
C GLU A 40 -26.53 -2.53 10.38
N GLN A 41 -25.62 -2.80 9.46
CA GLN A 41 -24.97 -4.11 9.35
C GLN A 41 -23.89 -4.33 10.42
N HIS A 42 -23.10 -3.30 10.75
CA HIS A 42 -21.89 -3.44 11.56
C HIS A 42 -22.00 -2.82 12.97
N LEU A 43 -22.94 -1.90 13.19
CA LEU A 43 -23.14 -1.17 14.44
C LEU A 43 -24.61 -1.24 14.90
N SER A 44 -25.32 -2.31 14.56
CA SER A 44 -26.74 -2.49 14.90
C SER A 44 -27.01 -2.48 16.40
N ASP A 45 -26.03 -2.90 17.21
CA ASP A 45 -26.07 -2.92 18.68
C ASP A 45 -25.91 -1.51 19.30
N ARG A 46 -25.46 -0.51 18.53
CA ARG A 46 -25.29 0.88 18.97
C ARG A 46 -26.59 1.66 18.81
N ASN A 47 -26.91 2.46 19.82
CA ASN A 47 -28.20 3.19 19.84
C ASN A 47 -28.04 4.71 19.87
N SER A 48 -26.85 5.23 20.15
CA SER A 48 -26.60 6.66 20.26
C SER A 48 -25.44 7.13 19.38
N PHE A 49 -25.67 8.23 18.65
CA PHE A 49 -24.76 8.75 17.63
C PHE A 49 -24.58 10.25 17.78
N THR A 50 -23.36 10.72 17.68
CA THR A 50 -23.00 12.11 17.48
C THR A 50 -22.61 12.36 16.02
N ILE A 51 -23.22 13.33 15.35
CA ILE A 51 -22.85 13.74 14.00
C ILE A 51 -22.11 15.07 14.11
N LEU A 52 -20.85 15.10 13.67
CA LEU A 52 -20.08 16.33 13.48
C LEU A 52 -20.13 16.71 12.00
N ALA A 53 -20.92 17.72 11.65
CA ALA A 53 -21.15 18.13 10.27
C ALA A 53 -20.51 19.48 9.98
N GLY A 54 -19.79 19.58 8.85
CA GLY A 54 -19.43 20.87 8.24
C GLY A 54 -20.59 21.40 7.37
N LYS A 55 -20.39 22.54 6.70
CA LYS A 55 -21.43 23.16 5.83
C LYS A 55 -21.36 22.75 4.36
N GLY A 56 -20.36 21.97 3.96
CA GLY A 56 -20.19 21.48 2.58
C GLY A 56 -20.98 20.20 2.29
N ASN A 57 -20.74 19.61 1.11
CA ASN A 57 -21.37 18.36 0.68
C ASN A 57 -21.15 17.23 1.69
N LYS A 58 -19.97 17.16 2.30
CA LYS A 58 -19.67 16.17 3.32
C LYS A 58 -20.56 16.29 4.55
N GLY A 59 -20.77 17.52 5.02
CA GLY A 59 -21.77 17.80 6.06
C GLY A 59 -23.17 17.40 5.63
N GLY A 60 -23.53 17.63 4.36
CA GLY A 60 -24.78 17.18 3.77
C GLY A 60 -24.97 15.65 3.86
N ASP A 61 -23.93 14.87 3.54
CA ASP A 61 -23.93 13.39 3.70
C ASP A 61 -24.16 13.01 5.17
N GLY A 62 -23.50 13.71 6.12
CA GLY A 62 -23.66 13.51 7.55
C GLY A 62 -25.09 13.82 8.04
N LEU A 63 -25.69 14.91 7.58
CA LEU A 63 -27.07 15.28 7.93
C LEU A 63 -28.08 14.31 7.29
N ALA A 64 -27.84 13.85 6.06
CA ALA A 64 -28.67 12.82 5.44
C ALA A 64 -28.60 11.51 6.20
N LEU A 65 -27.44 11.07 6.64
CA LEU A 65 -27.27 9.90 7.51
C LEU A 65 -28.00 10.11 8.85
N ALA A 66 -27.89 11.30 9.47
CA ALA A 66 -28.59 11.63 10.71
C ALA A 66 -30.11 11.40 10.59
N ARG A 67 -30.72 11.89 9.48
CA ARG A 67 -32.18 11.68 9.23
C ARG A 67 -32.53 10.18 9.18
N LYS A 68 -31.71 9.37 8.50
CA LYS A 68 -31.96 7.93 8.37
C LYS A 68 -31.81 7.20 9.72
N LEU A 69 -30.81 7.56 10.52
CA LEU A 69 -30.63 7.02 11.88
C LEU A 69 -31.82 7.35 12.79
N ILE A 70 -32.29 8.62 12.76
CA ILE A 70 -33.47 9.05 13.55
C ILE A 70 -34.74 8.30 13.11
N GLN A 71 -34.94 8.12 11.80
CA GLN A 71 -36.07 7.35 11.25
C GLN A 71 -36.01 5.89 11.68
N ALA A 72 -34.81 5.33 11.86
CA ALA A 72 -34.59 3.98 12.40
C ALA A 72 -34.74 3.91 13.95
N GLY A 73 -35.07 5.02 14.62
CA GLY A 73 -35.28 5.06 16.06
C GLY A 73 -34.01 5.20 16.90
N LYS A 74 -32.87 5.54 16.29
CA LYS A 74 -31.62 5.79 16.99
C LYS A 74 -31.64 7.19 17.63
N GLN A 75 -30.92 7.37 18.74
CA GLN A 75 -30.69 8.68 19.36
C GLN A 75 -29.55 9.37 18.60
N VAL A 76 -29.78 10.60 18.13
CA VAL A 76 -28.79 11.31 17.32
C VAL A 76 -28.66 12.75 17.82
N THR A 77 -27.44 13.11 18.22
CA THR A 77 -27.05 14.49 18.49
C THR A 77 -26.28 15.05 17.29
N VAL A 78 -26.72 16.20 16.76
CA VAL A 78 -26.11 16.81 15.58
C VAL A 78 -25.44 18.12 15.96
N TYR A 79 -24.13 18.21 15.70
CA TYR A 79 -23.35 19.42 15.80
C TYR A 79 -22.99 19.94 14.41
N ILE A 80 -23.28 21.23 14.14
CA ILE A 80 -22.89 21.91 12.91
C ILE A 80 -21.69 22.80 13.23
N LEU A 81 -20.52 22.41 12.73
CA LEU A 81 -19.30 23.18 12.93
C LEU A 81 -19.26 24.36 11.97
N GLN A 82 -19.15 25.57 12.51
CA GLN A 82 -19.17 26.81 11.75
C GLN A 82 -17.81 27.08 11.07
N VAL A 83 -17.46 26.18 10.11
CA VAL A 83 -16.22 26.21 9.34
C VAL A 83 -16.53 26.47 7.87
N GLY A 84 -15.78 27.35 7.24
CA GLY A 84 -16.02 27.79 5.87
C GLY A 84 -17.17 28.79 5.74
N SER A 85 -17.22 29.48 4.59
CA SER A 85 -18.19 30.57 4.33
C SER A 85 -19.38 30.14 3.48
N HIS A 86 -19.35 28.96 2.87
CA HIS A 86 -20.40 28.51 1.96
C HIS A 86 -21.02 27.19 2.40
N SER A 87 -22.34 27.09 2.27
CA SER A 87 -23.08 25.83 2.40
C SER A 87 -23.56 25.39 1.01
N SER A 88 -23.48 24.08 0.72
CA SER A 88 -24.05 23.52 -0.50
C SER A 88 -25.58 23.52 -0.44
N ASP A 89 -26.22 23.42 -1.60
CA ASP A 89 -27.69 23.38 -1.66
C ASP A 89 -28.22 22.08 -1.05
N GLU A 90 -27.53 20.98 -1.25
CA GLU A 90 -27.84 19.65 -0.69
C GLU A 90 -27.72 19.64 0.83
N TYR A 91 -26.70 20.32 1.38
CA TYR A 91 -26.56 20.53 2.82
C TYR A 91 -27.77 21.28 3.39
N ARG A 92 -28.14 22.45 2.81
CA ARG A 92 -29.27 23.27 3.26
C ARG A 92 -30.58 22.48 3.23
N GLN A 93 -30.77 21.69 2.19
CA GLN A 93 -31.97 20.86 2.06
C GLN A 93 -32.03 19.79 3.17
N ASN A 94 -30.91 19.14 3.52
CA ASN A 94 -30.85 18.17 4.61
C ASN A 94 -31.07 18.85 5.97
N GLU A 95 -30.53 20.01 6.20
CA GLU A 95 -30.75 20.81 7.41
C GLU A 95 -32.25 21.15 7.60
N LEU A 96 -32.91 21.61 6.54
CA LEU A 96 -34.35 21.90 6.56
C LEU A 96 -35.17 20.63 6.86
N LEU A 97 -34.81 19.49 6.30
CA LEU A 97 -35.49 18.23 6.56
C LEU A 97 -35.31 17.74 8.00
N LEU A 98 -34.14 17.94 8.61
CA LEU A 98 -33.89 17.67 10.03
C LEU A 98 -34.78 18.57 10.93
N HIS A 99 -34.87 19.86 10.63
CA HIS A 99 -35.76 20.77 11.34
C HIS A 99 -37.24 20.34 11.23
N ALA A 100 -37.68 19.89 10.06
CA ALA A 100 -39.03 19.36 9.84
C ALA A 100 -39.32 18.08 10.65
N MET A 101 -38.30 17.32 11.01
CA MET A 101 -38.37 16.15 11.89
C MET A 101 -38.34 16.54 13.38
N GLY A 102 -38.30 17.84 13.73
CA GLY A 102 -38.21 18.33 15.08
C GLY A 102 -36.82 18.31 15.72
N VAL A 103 -35.79 18.04 14.93
CA VAL A 103 -34.41 18.03 15.38
C VAL A 103 -33.81 19.43 15.23
N GLN A 104 -33.17 19.91 16.30
CA GLN A 104 -32.48 21.20 16.31
C GLN A 104 -30.96 20.94 16.41
N PRO A 105 -30.21 21.05 15.31
CA PRO A 105 -28.77 20.92 15.34
C PRO A 105 -28.13 22.01 16.23
N ILE A 106 -27.05 21.67 16.90
CA ILE A 106 -26.31 22.59 17.78
C ILE A 106 -25.19 23.21 16.96
N GLU A 107 -25.23 24.55 16.82
CA GLU A 107 -24.17 25.28 16.15
C GLU A 107 -22.93 25.39 17.05
N VAL A 108 -21.75 25.10 16.47
CA VAL A 108 -20.46 25.10 17.17
C VAL A 108 -19.45 25.95 16.43
N ASP A 109 -18.86 26.89 17.15
CA ASP A 109 -17.84 27.85 16.68
C ASP A 109 -16.69 27.99 17.70
N GLU A 110 -15.79 28.94 17.46
CA GLU A 110 -14.64 29.24 18.32
C GLU A 110 -15.01 29.67 19.76
N HIS A 111 -16.24 30.18 19.96
CA HIS A 111 -16.68 30.67 21.26
C HIS A 111 -17.37 29.60 22.11
N ASN A 112 -17.81 28.49 21.50
CA ASN A 112 -18.63 27.52 22.20
C ASN A 112 -18.21 26.04 21.95
N TYR A 113 -17.12 25.76 21.24
CA TYR A 113 -16.68 24.38 20.94
C TYR A 113 -16.44 23.55 22.20
N SER A 114 -16.10 24.21 23.32
CA SER A 114 -15.94 23.53 24.61
C SER A 114 -17.25 22.97 25.19
N LYS A 115 -18.41 23.27 24.58
CA LYS A 115 -19.70 22.66 24.91
C LYS A 115 -19.89 21.27 24.27
N VAL A 116 -19.06 20.91 23.31
CA VAL A 116 -18.99 19.56 22.73
C VAL A 116 -18.16 18.68 23.67
N VAL A 117 -18.72 18.37 24.83
CA VAL A 117 -17.99 17.67 25.91
C VAL A 117 -18.34 16.19 26.04
N ASP A 118 -19.52 15.79 25.58
CA ASP A 118 -19.98 14.42 25.64
C ASP A 118 -20.32 13.92 24.25
N PHE A 119 -19.47 13.00 23.76
CA PHE A 119 -19.76 12.24 22.55
C PHE A 119 -20.58 11.01 22.89
N GLU A 120 -21.53 10.68 22.03
CA GLU A 120 -22.29 9.44 22.10
C GLU A 120 -21.40 8.22 21.79
N GLU A 121 -21.95 7.01 21.84
CA GLU A 121 -21.20 5.76 21.59
C GLU A 121 -20.45 5.76 20.25
N VAL A 122 -21.05 6.38 19.23
CA VAL A 122 -20.50 6.49 17.88
C VAL A 122 -20.46 7.94 17.45
N VAL A 123 -19.30 8.41 16.99
CA VAL A 123 -19.15 9.71 16.35
C VAL A 123 -18.99 9.54 14.85
N ILE A 124 -19.86 10.20 14.11
CA ILE A 124 -19.77 10.30 12.64
C ILE A 124 -19.06 11.62 12.30
N ASP A 125 -17.85 11.52 11.80
CA ASP A 125 -17.06 12.64 11.31
C ASP A 125 -17.46 12.94 9.87
N ALA A 126 -18.14 14.05 9.66
CA ALA A 126 -18.61 14.57 8.37
C ALA A 126 -18.31 16.07 8.22
N VAL A 127 -17.16 16.54 8.72
CA VAL A 127 -16.81 17.98 8.70
C VAL A 127 -16.18 18.36 7.36
N PHE A 128 -15.10 17.70 6.97
CA PHE A 128 -14.39 17.96 5.72
C PHE A 128 -14.26 16.67 4.89
N GLY A 129 -14.37 16.80 3.56
CA GLY A 129 -14.10 15.73 2.62
C GLY A 129 -12.88 16.01 1.75
N ILE A 130 -12.87 15.43 0.54
CA ILE A 130 -11.77 15.52 -0.44
C ILE A 130 -11.38 16.94 -0.86
N GLY A 131 -12.19 17.94 -0.56
CA GLY A 131 -11.93 19.34 -0.89
C GLY A 131 -11.11 20.10 0.14
N PHE A 132 -10.79 19.51 1.27
CA PHE A 132 -10.03 20.17 2.33
C PHE A 132 -8.61 20.51 1.88
N LYS A 133 -8.20 21.77 2.13
CA LYS A 133 -6.84 22.28 1.85
C LYS A 133 -6.52 23.34 2.90
N GLY A 134 -5.30 23.30 3.39
CA GLY A 134 -4.79 24.32 4.32
C GLY A 134 -4.82 23.89 5.79
N ASP A 135 -4.74 24.88 6.66
CA ASP A 135 -4.63 24.69 8.10
C ASP A 135 -6.01 24.73 8.77
N LEU A 136 -6.13 24.00 9.87
CA LEU A 136 -7.32 24.05 10.72
C LEU A 136 -7.23 25.23 11.69
N PRO A 137 -8.34 25.92 11.99
CA PRO A 137 -8.41 26.87 13.10
C PRO A 137 -8.04 26.19 14.43
N GLU A 138 -7.38 26.91 15.35
CA GLU A 138 -6.90 26.36 16.64
C GLU A 138 -8.03 25.69 17.46
N TRP A 139 -9.22 26.30 17.49
CA TRP A 139 -10.36 25.72 18.22
C TRP A 139 -10.81 24.36 17.63
N LEU A 140 -10.69 24.20 16.31
CA LEU A 140 -11.07 22.97 15.64
C LEU A 140 -9.98 21.90 15.81
N GLN A 141 -8.71 22.28 15.83
CA GLN A 141 -7.62 21.39 16.21
C GLN A 141 -7.84 20.84 17.62
N ALA A 142 -8.14 21.73 18.59
CA ALA A 142 -8.44 21.33 19.96
C ALA A 142 -9.65 20.38 20.06
N LEU A 143 -10.69 20.58 19.26
CA LEU A 143 -11.84 19.67 19.19
C LEU A 143 -11.45 18.31 18.60
N PHE A 144 -10.65 18.28 17.55
CA PHE A 144 -10.18 17.01 16.95
C PHE A 144 -9.23 16.27 17.88
N ASP A 145 -8.32 16.96 18.55
CA ASP A 145 -7.44 16.36 19.57
C ASP A 145 -8.26 15.72 20.70
N TRP A 146 -9.31 16.42 21.16
CA TRP A 146 -10.25 15.88 22.13
C TRP A 146 -10.98 14.64 21.60
N LEU A 147 -11.49 14.68 20.38
CA LEU A 147 -12.15 13.53 19.75
C LEU A 147 -11.17 12.36 19.61
N ASN A 148 -9.93 12.59 19.18
CA ASN A 148 -8.91 11.56 19.03
C ASN A 148 -8.57 10.91 20.39
N LEU A 149 -8.54 11.71 21.46
CA LEU A 149 -8.35 11.19 22.82
C LEU A 149 -9.54 10.29 23.24
N GLU A 150 -10.78 10.76 23.02
CA GLU A 150 -11.99 10.00 23.33
C GLU A 150 -12.10 8.71 22.50
N ALA A 151 -11.69 8.75 21.23
CA ALA A 151 -11.62 7.60 20.35
C ALA A 151 -10.69 6.50 20.90
N ALA A 152 -9.59 6.87 21.54
CA ALA A 152 -8.65 5.92 22.12
C ALA A 152 -9.23 5.13 23.32
N PHE A 153 -10.31 5.60 23.96
CA PHE A 153 -10.79 5.02 25.21
C PHE A 153 -12.24 4.56 25.20
N ARG A 154 -13.19 5.28 24.57
CA ARG A 154 -14.61 4.99 24.76
C ARG A 154 -15.52 5.21 23.56
N VAL A 155 -15.09 5.95 22.55
CA VAL A 155 -15.94 6.37 21.44
C VAL A 155 -15.51 5.69 20.16
N TYR A 156 -16.46 5.14 19.39
CA TYR A 156 -16.17 4.62 18.07
C TYR A 156 -16.30 5.77 17.03
N VAL A 157 -15.22 6.10 16.34
CA VAL A 157 -15.21 7.16 15.32
C VAL A 157 -15.27 6.57 13.93
N LEU A 158 -16.27 7.01 13.15
CA LEU A 158 -16.47 6.68 11.75
C LEU A 158 -16.36 7.97 10.92
N SER A 159 -15.36 8.04 10.05
CA SER A 159 -15.23 9.17 9.10
C SER A 159 -15.90 8.86 7.78
N VAL A 160 -16.66 9.83 7.29
CA VAL A 160 -17.33 9.77 5.99
C VAL A 160 -16.34 10.23 4.92
N ASP A 161 -16.00 9.37 3.96
CA ASP A 161 -15.12 9.57 2.81
C ASP A 161 -13.64 9.87 3.14
N MET A 162 -13.35 10.89 3.93
CA MET A 162 -12.02 11.28 4.39
C MET A 162 -12.08 11.64 5.87
N PRO A 163 -11.06 11.31 6.66
CA PRO A 163 -10.92 11.89 7.98
C PRO A 163 -10.82 13.42 7.89
N SER A 164 -11.62 14.12 8.67
CA SER A 164 -11.65 15.58 8.62
C SER A 164 -10.32 16.18 9.06
N GLY A 165 -9.82 17.10 8.26
CA GLY A 165 -8.50 17.74 8.44
C GLY A 165 -7.37 17.06 7.66
N LEU A 166 -7.58 15.87 7.08
CA LEU A 166 -6.59 15.19 6.24
C LEU A 166 -6.76 15.60 4.77
N PRO A 167 -5.76 16.28 4.17
CA PRO A 167 -5.78 16.59 2.74
C PRO A 167 -5.69 15.33 1.87
N THR A 168 -6.37 15.34 0.73
CA THR A 168 -6.38 14.19 -0.20
C THR A 168 -5.11 14.10 -1.06
N ASP A 169 -4.64 15.25 -1.57
CA ASP A 169 -3.64 15.31 -2.65
C ASP A 169 -2.31 15.95 -2.23
N MET A 170 -2.11 16.21 -0.96
CA MET A 170 -0.91 16.86 -0.42
C MET A 170 -0.63 16.41 1.02
N PRO A 171 0.61 16.53 1.51
CA PRO A 171 0.89 16.23 2.91
C PRO A 171 0.10 17.15 3.84
N PRO A 172 -0.37 16.67 5.00
CA PRO A 172 -0.89 17.54 6.04
C PRO A 172 0.22 18.42 6.62
N ALA A 173 -0.13 19.61 7.11
CA ALA A 173 0.82 20.49 7.78
C ALA A 173 1.40 19.83 9.04
N ASP A 174 0.56 19.12 9.79
CA ASP A 174 0.95 18.25 10.89
C ASP A 174 0.11 16.96 10.84
N ALA A 175 0.75 15.82 10.97
CA ALA A 175 0.09 14.49 10.94
C ALA A 175 -0.85 14.24 12.14
N HIS A 176 -0.87 15.11 13.14
CA HIS A 176 -1.71 14.96 14.34
C HIS A 176 -2.96 15.86 14.33
N THR A 177 -3.12 16.73 13.35
CA THR A 177 -4.20 17.73 13.33
C THR A 177 -5.48 17.28 12.64
N PHE A 178 -5.62 16.01 12.26
CA PHE A 178 -6.81 15.46 11.65
C PHE A 178 -7.49 14.41 12.55
N VAL A 179 -8.75 14.08 12.25
CA VAL A 179 -9.50 13.04 12.97
C VAL A 179 -8.87 11.67 12.74
N HIS A 180 -8.68 10.90 13.82
CA HIS A 180 -8.17 9.52 13.78
C HIS A 180 -9.33 8.53 13.91
N PRO A 181 -9.92 8.05 12.81
CA PRO A 181 -11.10 7.18 12.87
C PRO A 181 -10.74 5.73 13.12
N HIS A 182 -11.70 4.96 13.65
CA HIS A 182 -11.66 3.50 13.67
C HIS A 182 -12.02 2.91 12.29
N MET A 183 -12.91 3.61 11.57
CA MET A 183 -13.40 3.23 10.24
C MET A 183 -13.54 4.45 9.35
N VAL A 184 -13.11 4.33 8.11
CA VAL A 184 -13.40 5.28 7.04
C VAL A 184 -14.29 4.60 6.00
N LEU A 185 -15.47 5.14 5.77
CA LEU A 185 -16.32 4.74 4.66
C LEU A 185 -16.06 5.70 3.49
N THR A 186 -15.18 5.29 2.61
CA THR A 186 -14.67 6.14 1.53
C THR A 186 -15.41 5.91 0.22
N PHE A 187 -15.63 6.96 -0.57
CA PHE A 187 -16.43 6.88 -1.78
C PHE A 187 -15.57 6.60 -3.00
N GLN A 188 -16.01 5.67 -3.85
CA GLN A 188 -15.49 5.27 -5.16
C GLN A 188 -14.13 4.57 -5.15
N CYS A 189 -13.13 5.12 -4.48
CA CYS A 189 -11.80 4.52 -4.32
C CYS A 189 -11.17 4.97 -3.02
N PRO A 190 -10.19 4.24 -2.47
CA PRO A 190 -9.38 4.73 -1.36
C PRO A 190 -8.52 5.90 -1.82
N LYS A 191 -7.99 6.68 -0.88
CA LYS A 191 -7.19 7.86 -1.15
C LYS A 191 -5.73 7.62 -0.76
N LEU A 192 -4.80 8.23 -1.48
CA LEU A 192 -3.36 8.04 -1.27
C LEU A 192 -2.92 8.17 0.21
N PRO A 193 -3.41 9.15 1.00
CA PRO A 193 -3.02 9.27 2.41
C PRO A 193 -3.34 8.05 3.28
N PHE A 194 -4.21 7.15 2.87
CA PHE A 194 -4.52 5.93 3.63
C PHE A 194 -3.35 4.93 3.65
N PHE A 195 -2.45 5.04 2.69
CA PHE A 195 -1.34 4.12 2.49
C PHE A 195 0.03 4.69 2.85
N LEU A 196 0.10 5.98 3.16
CA LEU A 196 1.36 6.65 3.47
C LEU A 196 1.75 6.47 4.95
N PRO A 197 3.03 6.21 5.27
CA PRO A 197 3.48 5.97 6.64
C PRO A 197 3.17 7.08 7.63
N SER A 198 3.22 8.34 7.19
CA SER A 198 2.95 9.49 8.05
C SER A 198 1.49 9.59 8.49
N THR A 199 0.55 9.20 7.63
CA THR A 199 -0.90 9.37 7.82
C THR A 199 -1.65 8.06 7.99
N GLY A 200 -1.30 7.02 7.23
CA GLY A 200 -1.99 5.72 7.22
C GLY A 200 -2.05 5.03 8.59
N LYS A 201 -1.05 5.22 9.43
CA LYS A 201 -1.03 4.68 10.81
C LYS A 201 -2.17 5.20 11.71
N PHE A 202 -2.79 6.32 11.34
CA PHE A 202 -3.92 6.92 12.06
C PHE A 202 -5.26 6.60 11.40
N ILE A 203 -5.24 6.00 10.20
CA ILE A 203 -6.43 5.54 9.51
C ILE A 203 -6.71 4.12 10.03
N GLY A 204 -7.75 3.92 10.76
CA GLY A 204 -8.12 2.58 11.25
C GLY A 204 -8.34 1.61 10.07
N LYS A 205 -9.54 1.11 9.93
CA LYS A 205 -9.95 0.35 8.73
C LYS A 205 -10.62 1.28 7.73
N TYR A 206 -10.65 0.88 6.46
CA TYR A 206 -11.47 1.57 5.47
C TYR A 206 -12.27 0.58 4.62
N GLU A 207 -13.43 1.02 4.15
CA GLU A 207 -14.22 0.31 3.15
C GLU A 207 -14.64 1.29 2.04
N VAL A 208 -14.68 0.78 0.80
CA VAL A 208 -15.04 1.57 -0.37
C VAL A 208 -16.51 1.40 -0.67
N LEU A 209 -17.24 2.50 -0.69
CA LEU A 209 -18.65 2.57 -1.07
C LEU A 209 -18.78 3.12 -2.50
N GLU A 210 -19.37 2.35 -3.40
CA GLU A 210 -19.57 2.74 -4.78
C GLU A 210 -20.85 3.59 -4.94
N VAL A 211 -20.71 4.90 -4.78
CA VAL A 211 -21.82 5.86 -4.79
C VAL A 211 -22.31 6.16 -6.21
N CYS A 212 -21.41 6.23 -7.19
CA CYS A 212 -21.77 6.60 -8.58
C CYS A 212 -22.56 5.52 -9.32
N GLY A 213 -22.51 4.26 -8.88
CA GLY A 213 -23.23 3.14 -9.50
C GLY A 213 -22.73 2.80 -10.90
N LEU A 214 -21.42 3.02 -11.14
CA LEU A 214 -20.81 2.79 -12.45
C LEU A 214 -20.68 1.29 -12.76
N ALA A 215 -20.22 0.51 -11.77
CA ALA A 215 -20.04 -0.93 -11.92
C ALA A 215 -21.38 -1.64 -12.18
N GLU A 216 -22.45 -1.26 -11.49
CA GLU A 216 -23.80 -1.78 -11.71
C GLU A 216 -24.30 -1.57 -13.14
N ARG A 217 -23.82 -0.52 -13.80
CA ARG A 217 -24.20 -0.13 -15.17
C ARG A 217 -23.19 -0.60 -16.22
N GLY A 218 -22.10 -1.25 -15.81
CA GLY A 218 -21.01 -1.63 -16.69
C GLY A 218 -20.25 -0.43 -17.29
N ASP A 219 -20.32 0.74 -16.62
CA ASP A 219 -19.67 1.96 -17.04
C ASP A 219 -18.22 1.96 -16.51
N LYS A 220 -17.25 2.10 -17.41
CA LYS A 220 -15.81 2.04 -17.10
C LYS A 220 -15.15 3.41 -17.01
N TYR A 221 -15.91 4.49 -16.97
CA TYR A 221 -15.33 5.84 -16.98
C TYR A 221 -14.33 6.06 -15.84
N ALA A 222 -14.56 5.51 -14.65
CA ALA A 222 -13.60 5.61 -13.54
C ALA A 222 -12.28 4.87 -13.84
N ASP A 223 -12.33 3.75 -14.56
CA ASP A 223 -11.17 2.98 -14.95
C ASP A 223 -10.38 3.65 -16.08
N GLU A 224 -11.07 4.42 -16.92
CA GLU A 224 -10.50 5.18 -18.05
C GLU A 224 -9.85 6.51 -17.61
N LEU A 225 -10.15 6.99 -16.41
CA LEU A 225 -9.47 8.17 -15.86
C LEU A 225 -7.99 7.84 -15.62
N PHE A 226 -7.12 8.62 -16.26
CA PHE A 226 -5.69 8.47 -16.03
C PHE A 226 -5.37 8.72 -14.55
N SER A 227 -4.71 7.77 -13.92
CA SER A 227 -4.19 7.89 -12.56
C SER A 227 -2.71 7.54 -12.53
N GLU A 228 -1.95 8.30 -11.79
CA GLU A 228 -0.55 8.00 -11.48
C GLU A 228 -0.44 6.91 -10.40
N PHE A 229 -1.51 6.67 -9.61
CA PHE A 229 -1.53 5.74 -8.50
C PHE A 229 -2.57 4.63 -8.71
N HIS A 230 -2.15 3.39 -8.53
CA HIS A 230 -2.99 2.20 -8.69
C HIS A 230 -2.95 1.34 -7.42
N CYS A 231 -4.10 0.94 -6.89
CA CYS A 231 -4.16 -0.15 -5.92
C CYS A 231 -4.03 -1.49 -6.64
N VAL A 232 -3.14 -2.33 -6.16
CA VAL A 232 -3.02 -3.72 -6.62
C VAL A 232 -4.14 -4.53 -5.99
N ASP A 233 -5.00 -5.10 -6.83
CA ASP A 233 -6.13 -5.93 -6.42
C ASP A 233 -6.11 -7.30 -7.13
N ALA A 234 -7.00 -8.20 -6.73
CA ALA A 234 -7.09 -9.54 -7.29
C ALA A 234 -7.42 -9.55 -8.81
N ALA A 235 -8.12 -8.53 -9.31
CA ALA A 235 -8.45 -8.40 -10.73
C ALA A 235 -7.17 -8.12 -11.53
N MET A 236 -6.36 -7.14 -11.11
CA MET A 236 -5.06 -6.83 -11.70
C MET A 236 -4.12 -8.04 -11.69
N ILE A 237 -4.06 -8.78 -10.58
CA ILE A 237 -3.25 -10.00 -10.48
C ILE A 237 -3.72 -11.07 -11.47
N THR A 238 -5.03 -11.20 -11.65
CA THR A 238 -5.61 -12.14 -12.63
C THR A 238 -5.22 -11.74 -14.05
N GLU A 239 -5.30 -10.45 -14.36
CA GLU A 239 -4.90 -9.90 -15.65
C GLU A 239 -3.40 -10.12 -15.93
N ILE A 240 -2.52 -9.82 -14.96
CA ILE A 240 -1.08 -10.09 -15.07
C ILE A 240 -0.81 -11.56 -15.35
N ARG A 241 -1.51 -12.47 -14.67
CA ARG A 241 -1.33 -13.93 -14.91
C ARG A 241 -1.82 -14.37 -16.29
N GLN A 242 -2.84 -13.71 -16.84
CA GLN A 242 -3.40 -14.02 -18.16
C GLN A 242 -2.62 -13.37 -19.31
N SER A 243 -2.07 -12.16 -19.11
CA SER A 243 -1.30 -11.42 -20.13
C SER A 243 0.04 -12.09 -20.45
N GLN A 244 0.62 -12.72 -19.47
CA GLN A 244 1.82 -13.52 -19.67
C GLN A 244 1.40 -14.89 -20.21
N HIS A 245 1.77 -15.18 -21.44
CA HIS A 245 1.63 -16.51 -22.04
C HIS A 245 2.53 -17.58 -21.37
N LEU A 246 2.67 -17.45 -20.04
CA LEU A 246 3.40 -18.42 -19.25
C LEU A 246 2.57 -19.67 -19.12
N GLU A 247 2.94 -20.61 -19.92
CA GLU A 247 2.33 -21.91 -19.98
C GLU A 247 2.28 -22.56 -18.59
N PRO A 248 1.12 -23.08 -18.16
CA PRO A 248 1.08 -23.95 -16.98
C PRO A 248 2.03 -25.12 -17.17
N ARG A 249 2.50 -25.69 -16.06
CA ARG A 249 3.41 -26.86 -16.16
C ARG A 249 2.75 -27.96 -16.99
N ARG A 250 3.35 -28.26 -18.14
CA ARG A 250 2.85 -29.27 -19.08
C ARG A 250 3.45 -30.65 -18.77
N ARG A 251 2.75 -31.71 -19.14
CA ARG A 251 3.19 -33.09 -18.92
C ARG A 251 4.57 -33.37 -19.56
N PHE A 252 4.86 -32.80 -20.71
CA PHE A 252 6.09 -32.98 -21.47
C PHE A 252 7.12 -31.86 -21.32
N SER A 253 7.02 -31.05 -20.28
CA SER A 253 8.04 -30.06 -19.92
C SER A 253 9.16 -30.69 -19.09
N HIS A 254 10.30 -30.04 -19.06
CA HIS A 254 11.45 -30.41 -18.24
C HIS A 254 11.92 -29.23 -17.41
N LYS A 255 12.81 -29.46 -16.43
CA LYS A 255 13.30 -28.40 -15.52
C LYS A 255 13.85 -27.15 -16.24
N GLY A 256 14.56 -27.32 -17.37
CA GLY A 256 15.07 -26.19 -18.15
C GLY A 256 14.00 -25.34 -18.82
N THR A 257 12.77 -25.86 -19.01
CA THR A 257 11.63 -25.06 -19.55
C THR A 257 11.24 -23.90 -18.63
N TYR A 258 11.50 -24.01 -17.33
CA TYR A 258 11.11 -23.04 -16.31
C TYR A 258 12.28 -22.16 -15.85
N GLY A 259 13.35 -22.09 -16.65
CA GLY A 259 14.51 -21.25 -16.46
C GLY A 259 15.50 -21.77 -15.39
N HIS A 260 16.66 -21.14 -15.38
CA HIS A 260 17.75 -21.40 -14.44
C HIS A 260 18.12 -20.12 -13.71
N ALA A 261 17.74 -20.03 -12.44
CA ALA A 261 18.07 -18.90 -11.58
C ALA A 261 19.52 -18.97 -11.08
N LEU A 262 20.17 -17.83 -10.99
CA LEU A 262 21.40 -17.65 -10.22
C LEU A 262 21.07 -16.78 -8.99
N LEU A 263 21.40 -17.26 -7.80
CA LEU A 263 21.33 -16.48 -6.58
C LEU A 263 22.75 -16.24 -6.07
N VAL A 264 23.11 -14.98 -5.87
CA VAL A 264 24.45 -14.59 -5.38
C VAL A 264 24.31 -13.87 -4.06
N GLY A 265 24.90 -14.40 -3.01
CA GLY A 265 24.76 -13.81 -1.67
C GLY A 265 25.51 -14.57 -0.60
N GLY A 266 25.17 -14.28 0.64
CA GLY A 266 25.74 -14.92 1.81
C GLY A 266 27.14 -14.44 2.18
N SER A 267 27.39 -14.45 3.45
CA SER A 267 28.71 -14.23 4.07
C SER A 267 28.77 -15.03 5.39
N TYR A 268 29.94 -15.09 6.01
CA TYR A 268 30.10 -15.76 7.29
C TYR A 268 29.11 -15.21 8.32
N GLY A 269 28.28 -16.09 8.87
CA GLY A 269 27.22 -15.76 9.82
C GLY A 269 25.87 -15.33 9.19
N LYS A 270 25.76 -15.20 7.86
CA LYS A 270 24.55 -14.75 7.16
C LYS A 270 24.04 -15.73 6.07
N MET A 271 24.45 -16.99 6.10
CA MET A 271 24.02 -18.00 5.11
C MET A 271 22.52 -18.30 5.17
N GLY A 272 21.86 -18.06 6.31
CA GLY A 272 20.40 -18.24 6.44
C GLY A 272 19.58 -17.43 5.45
N ALA A 273 20.01 -16.20 5.14
CA ALA A 273 19.36 -15.35 4.15
C ALA A 273 19.32 -15.99 2.75
N VAL A 274 20.45 -16.57 2.33
CA VAL A 274 20.54 -17.25 1.02
C VAL A 274 19.73 -18.53 1.00
N VAL A 275 19.66 -19.27 2.11
CA VAL A 275 18.81 -20.48 2.22
C VAL A 275 17.34 -20.10 2.05
N LEU A 276 16.85 -19.06 2.77
CA LEU A 276 15.47 -18.57 2.67
C LEU A 276 15.14 -18.13 1.24
N SER A 277 16.01 -17.30 0.65
CA SER A 277 15.85 -16.81 -0.71
C SER A 277 15.86 -17.96 -1.73
N GLY A 278 16.78 -18.91 -1.61
CA GLY A 278 16.85 -20.08 -2.49
C GLY A 278 15.63 -20.99 -2.39
N MET A 279 15.12 -21.23 -1.18
CA MET A 279 13.85 -21.95 -0.98
C MET A 279 12.70 -21.23 -1.69
N ALA A 280 12.63 -19.90 -1.55
CA ALA A 280 11.62 -19.09 -2.21
C ALA A 280 11.74 -19.16 -3.74
N VAL A 281 12.95 -19.16 -4.32
CA VAL A 281 13.16 -19.36 -5.76
C VAL A 281 12.53 -20.67 -6.23
N LEU A 282 12.83 -21.77 -5.57
CA LEU A 282 12.34 -23.11 -5.97
C LEU A 282 10.82 -23.24 -5.76
N ARG A 283 10.29 -22.73 -4.65
CA ARG A 283 8.85 -22.78 -4.32
C ARG A 283 7.99 -21.91 -5.24
N ASN A 284 8.57 -20.89 -5.87
CA ASN A 284 7.87 -20.03 -6.84
C ASN A 284 8.11 -20.45 -8.30
N GLY A 285 8.63 -21.64 -8.51
CA GLY A 285 8.51 -22.35 -9.78
C GLY A 285 9.69 -22.21 -10.74
N ALA A 286 10.83 -21.66 -10.34
CA ALA A 286 12.07 -21.81 -11.12
C ALA A 286 12.40 -23.28 -11.33
N GLY A 287 12.86 -23.63 -12.52
CA GLY A 287 13.15 -25.02 -12.86
C GLY A 287 14.49 -25.52 -12.33
N LEU A 288 15.47 -24.63 -12.27
CA LEU A 288 16.81 -24.86 -11.76
C LEU A 288 17.25 -23.66 -10.91
N LEU A 289 18.05 -23.95 -9.89
CA LEU A 289 18.70 -22.95 -9.07
C LEU A 289 20.18 -23.27 -8.91
N THR A 290 21.04 -22.31 -9.18
CA THR A 290 22.44 -22.31 -8.75
C THR A 290 22.65 -21.17 -7.76
N VAL A 291 23.33 -21.46 -6.66
CA VAL A 291 23.64 -20.49 -5.61
C VAL A 291 25.13 -20.27 -5.56
N ALA A 292 25.57 -19.01 -5.69
CA ALA A 292 26.97 -18.60 -5.63
C ALA A 292 27.26 -17.93 -4.28
N ILE A 293 28.17 -18.48 -3.50
CA ILE A 293 28.45 -18.15 -2.11
C ILE A 293 29.96 -18.19 -1.76
N PRO A 294 30.40 -17.58 -0.64
CA PRO A 294 31.71 -17.87 -0.06
C PRO A 294 31.86 -19.33 0.34
N ALA A 295 33.10 -19.82 0.40
CA ALA A 295 33.39 -21.24 0.69
C ALA A 295 32.81 -21.74 2.03
N CYS A 296 32.72 -20.91 3.07
CA CYS A 296 32.10 -21.27 4.36
C CYS A 296 30.64 -21.69 4.27
N GLY A 297 29.95 -21.33 3.19
CA GLY A 297 28.52 -21.61 3.01
C GLY A 297 28.23 -22.98 2.38
N TYR A 298 29.22 -23.66 1.80
CA TYR A 298 29.00 -24.87 1.00
C TYR A 298 28.20 -25.93 1.75
N THR A 299 28.67 -26.36 2.91
CA THR A 299 28.00 -27.40 3.71
C THR A 299 26.61 -26.95 4.17
N VAL A 300 26.45 -25.67 4.51
CA VAL A 300 25.15 -25.12 4.94
C VAL A 300 24.13 -25.25 3.82
N LEU A 301 24.47 -24.82 2.60
CA LEU A 301 23.54 -24.86 1.46
C LEU A 301 23.24 -26.31 1.04
N GLN A 302 24.24 -27.16 0.91
CA GLN A 302 24.03 -28.57 0.53
C GLN A 302 23.18 -29.33 1.55
N THR A 303 23.22 -28.94 2.83
CA THR A 303 22.38 -29.56 3.87
C THR A 303 20.96 -28.97 3.90
N ALA A 304 20.83 -27.63 3.81
CA ALA A 304 19.55 -26.96 4.00
C ALA A 304 18.72 -26.87 2.71
N LEU A 305 19.35 -26.93 1.53
CA LEU A 305 18.73 -26.77 0.21
C LEU A 305 19.37 -27.72 -0.82
N PRO A 306 19.17 -29.04 -0.66
CA PRO A 306 19.83 -30.06 -1.52
C PRO A 306 19.42 -29.99 -2.97
N GLU A 307 18.30 -29.32 -3.32
CA GLU A 307 17.83 -29.12 -4.69
C GLU A 307 18.65 -28.08 -5.47
N ALA A 308 19.41 -27.21 -4.78
CA ALA A 308 20.24 -26.21 -5.40
C ALA A 308 21.66 -26.71 -5.71
N MET A 309 22.17 -26.32 -6.86
CA MET A 309 23.59 -26.43 -7.18
C MET A 309 24.35 -25.29 -6.50
N VAL A 310 25.57 -25.54 -6.05
CA VAL A 310 26.37 -24.54 -5.32
C VAL A 310 27.69 -24.27 -6.05
N LEU A 311 27.97 -22.99 -6.25
CA LEU A 311 29.27 -22.48 -6.66
C LEU A 311 29.90 -21.73 -5.50
N THR A 312 31.18 -21.95 -5.24
CA THR A 312 31.89 -21.27 -4.16
C THR A 312 33.00 -20.37 -4.72
N SER A 313 33.09 -19.16 -4.17
CA SER A 313 34.24 -18.29 -4.41
C SER A 313 35.48 -18.79 -3.68
N ASP A 314 36.66 -18.32 -4.08
CA ASP A 314 37.94 -18.70 -3.46
C ASP A 314 38.12 -18.13 -2.06
N THR A 315 37.28 -17.17 -1.65
CA THR A 315 37.27 -16.58 -0.32
C THR A 315 36.39 -17.34 0.64
N ASP A 316 36.76 -17.41 1.91
CA ASP A 316 36.05 -18.18 2.90
C ASP A 316 34.84 -17.41 3.51
N LYS A 317 35.01 -16.14 3.89
CA LYS A 317 34.04 -15.40 4.71
C LYS A 317 33.20 -14.37 3.97
N HIS A 318 33.66 -13.90 2.83
CA HIS A 318 32.97 -12.93 1.96
C HIS A 318 33.00 -13.43 0.53
N PHE A 319 32.17 -12.87 -0.33
CA PHE A 319 32.10 -13.28 -1.74
C PHE A 319 33.13 -12.50 -2.58
N SER A 320 33.77 -13.20 -3.47
CA SER A 320 34.54 -12.64 -4.59
C SER A 320 34.00 -13.16 -5.91
N SER A 321 34.38 -12.54 -7.02
CA SER A 321 33.94 -12.96 -8.36
C SER A 321 34.29 -14.44 -8.62
N ILE A 322 33.36 -15.15 -9.27
CA ILE A 322 33.54 -16.51 -9.75
C ILE A 322 33.00 -16.67 -11.16
N PRO A 323 33.59 -17.55 -11.96
CA PRO A 323 33.02 -17.89 -13.26
C PRO A 323 31.71 -18.68 -13.09
N VAL A 324 30.65 -18.24 -13.77
CA VAL A 324 29.38 -18.95 -13.82
C VAL A 324 29.33 -19.77 -15.13
N PRO A 325 29.25 -21.11 -15.07
CA PRO A 325 29.43 -21.98 -16.26
C PRO A 325 28.13 -22.12 -17.10
N PHE A 326 27.17 -21.21 -16.96
CA PHE A 326 25.91 -21.19 -17.72
C PHE A 326 25.39 -19.77 -17.85
N THR A 327 24.41 -19.53 -18.72
CA THR A 327 23.69 -18.26 -18.83
C THR A 327 22.46 -18.28 -17.93
N PRO A 328 22.39 -17.47 -16.85
CA PRO A 328 21.23 -17.39 -15.98
C PRO A 328 20.02 -16.80 -16.71
N SER A 329 18.82 -17.30 -16.41
CA SER A 329 17.57 -16.70 -16.86
C SER A 329 17.20 -15.45 -16.04
N ALA A 330 17.62 -15.40 -14.78
CA ALA A 330 17.58 -14.22 -13.90
C ALA A 330 18.60 -14.38 -12.77
N ILE A 331 19.02 -13.26 -12.20
CA ILE A 331 20.01 -13.19 -11.11
C ILE A 331 19.40 -12.44 -9.93
N GLY A 332 19.34 -13.10 -8.76
CA GLY A 332 19.06 -12.46 -7.48
C GLY A 332 20.36 -12.20 -6.74
N VAL A 333 20.56 -10.98 -6.19
CA VAL A 333 21.83 -10.60 -5.58
C VAL A 333 21.65 -9.75 -4.34
N GLY A 334 22.50 -9.96 -3.31
CA GLY A 334 22.64 -9.05 -2.19
C GLY A 334 22.24 -9.62 -0.82
N VAL A 335 21.42 -10.66 -0.76
CA VAL A 335 20.93 -11.23 0.50
C VAL A 335 22.09 -11.77 1.36
N GLY A 336 22.27 -11.19 2.55
CA GLY A 336 23.31 -11.58 3.47
C GLY A 336 24.75 -11.46 2.96
N TRP A 337 24.99 -10.62 1.95
CA TRP A 337 26.23 -10.60 1.15
C TRP A 337 27.41 -9.87 1.82
N GLY A 338 27.09 -8.87 2.65
CA GLY A 338 28.08 -7.96 3.21
C GLY A 338 28.53 -6.89 2.21
N THR A 339 29.33 -5.95 2.70
CA THR A 339 29.80 -4.78 1.92
C THR A 339 31.33 -4.75 1.81
N HIS A 340 31.97 -5.92 1.68
CA HIS A 340 33.42 -6.01 1.49
C HIS A 340 33.81 -5.43 0.13
N PRO A 341 34.99 -4.81 -0.04
CA PRO A 341 35.45 -4.29 -1.35
C PRO A 341 35.41 -5.34 -2.48
N ASP A 342 35.81 -6.58 -2.21
CA ASP A 342 35.76 -7.67 -3.21
C ASP A 342 34.31 -7.99 -3.62
N THR A 343 33.35 -7.86 -2.68
CA THR A 343 31.92 -8.03 -2.96
C THR A 343 31.40 -6.90 -3.86
N ALA A 344 31.88 -5.66 -3.67
CA ALA A 344 31.56 -4.54 -4.53
C ALA A 344 32.11 -4.75 -5.95
N ALA A 345 33.35 -5.20 -6.07
CA ALA A 345 33.96 -5.55 -7.37
C ALA A 345 33.19 -6.68 -8.07
N ALA A 346 32.79 -7.70 -7.31
CA ALA A 346 31.98 -8.80 -7.84
C ALA A 346 30.60 -8.35 -8.34
N LEU A 347 29.98 -7.34 -7.71
CA LEU A 347 28.72 -6.76 -8.19
C LEU A 347 28.91 -6.04 -9.53
N ALA A 348 29.99 -5.24 -9.66
CA ALA A 348 30.35 -4.58 -10.91
C ALA A 348 30.59 -5.59 -12.04
N ASP A 349 31.35 -6.66 -11.74
CA ASP A 349 31.62 -7.75 -12.69
C ASP A 349 30.33 -8.45 -13.15
N LEU A 350 29.40 -8.71 -12.23
CA LEU A 350 28.11 -9.33 -12.58
C LEU A 350 27.28 -8.46 -13.52
N PHE A 351 27.19 -7.15 -13.26
CA PHE A 351 26.47 -6.22 -14.15
C PHE A 351 27.13 -6.14 -15.54
N ALA A 352 28.46 -6.08 -15.59
CA ALA A 352 29.21 -6.05 -16.84
C ALA A 352 29.11 -7.35 -17.65
N GLN A 353 29.07 -8.50 -16.96
CA GLN A 353 29.02 -9.81 -17.62
C GLN A 353 27.60 -10.17 -18.10
N TYR A 354 26.56 -9.66 -17.42
CA TYR A 354 25.16 -10.00 -17.68
C TYR A 354 24.26 -8.77 -17.92
N PRO A 355 24.59 -7.86 -18.86
CA PRO A 355 23.88 -6.58 -19.03
C PRO A 355 22.42 -6.77 -19.45
N ASP A 356 22.09 -7.86 -20.14
CA ASP A 356 20.75 -8.14 -20.65
C ASP A 356 19.98 -9.17 -19.79
N THR A 357 20.60 -9.67 -18.71
CA THR A 357 19.94 -10.63 -17.81
C THR A 357 19.12 -9.89 -16.78
N PRO A 358 17.87 -10.35 -16.48
CA PRO A 358 17.07 -9.78 -15.41
C PRO A 358 17.73 -9.88 -14.03
N PHE A 359 17.77 -8.77 -13.29
CA PHE A 359 18.31 -8.71 -11.93
C PHE A 359 17.22 -8.42 -10.90
N VAL A 360 17.39 -9.01 -9.71
CA VAL A 360 16.73 -8.61 -8.46
C VAL A 360 17.81 -8.26 -7.45
N VAL A 361 17.84 -6.99 -7.01
CA VAL A 361 18.89 -6.41 -6.18
C VAL A 361 18.30 -6.03 -4.82
N ASP A 362 18.82 -6.61 -3.74
CA ASP A 362 18.29 -6.40 -2.38
C ASP A 362 19.43 -6.24 -1.36
N ALA A 363 19.08 -5.80 -0.18
CA ALA A 363 19.89 -5.84 1.03
C ALA A 363 21.31 -5.23 0.84
N ASP A 364 22.36 -6.03 1.08
CA ASP A 364 23.73 -5.51 1.04
C ASP A 364 24.16 -5.03 -0.36
N ALA A 365 23.56 -5.53 -1.45
CA ALA A 365 23.81 -5.00 -2.79
C ALA A 365 23.25 -3.57 -2.94
N LEU A 366 22.10 -3.24 -2.35
CA LEU A 366 21.58 -1.86 -2.30
C LEU A 366 22.50 -0.94 -1.49
N ASN A 367 23.07 -1.46 -0.39
CA ASN A 367 24.06 -0.71 0.39
C ASN A 367 25.34 -0.41 -0.44
N LEU A 368 25.79 -1.36 -1.27
CA LEU A 368 26.93 -1.15 -2.18
C LEU A 368 26.60 -0.11 -3.26
N LEU A 369 25.41 -0.14 -3.85
CA LEU A 369 24.95 0.90 -4.80
C LEU A 369 24.95 2.29 -4.16
N ALA A 370 24.52 2.40 -2.92
CA ALA A 370 24.50 3.66 -2.19
C ALA A 370 25.92 4.16 -1.82
N GLN A 371 26.87 3.25 -1.55
CA GLN A 371 28.26 3.59 -1.25
C GLN A 371 29.09 3.93 -2.50
N GLN A 372 28.73 3.37 -3.65
CA GLN A 372 29.41 3.53 -4.93
C GLN A 372 28.38 3.91 -6.01
N PRO A 373 28.02 5.22 -6.12
CA PRO A 373 26.97 5.67 -7.04
C PRO A 373 27.22 5.37 -8.52
N GLU A 374 28.47 5.14 -8.90
CA GLU A 374 28.85 4.70 -10.25
C GLU A 374 28.27 3.33 -10.61
N LEU A 375 28.07 2.45 -9.63
CA LEU A 375 27.40 1.16 -9.84
C LEU A 375 25.94 1.32 -10.25
N CYS A 376 25.28 2.40 -9.83
CA CYS A 376 23.92 2.69 -10.28
C CYS A 376 23.81 2.96 -11.78
N GLN A 377 24.91 3.44 -12.42
CA GLN A 377 24.95 3.65 -13.87
C GLN A 377 25.13 2.34 -14.65
N ALA A 378 25.61 1.31 -13.97
CA ALA A 378 25.82 -0.01 -14.55
C ALA A 378 24.63 -0.97 -14.29
N LEU A 379 23.57 -0.52 -13.61
CA LEU A 379 22.38 -1.33 -13.35
C LEU A 379 21.77 -1.82 -14.67
N PRO A 380 21.55 -3.13 -14.84
CA PRO A 380 20.86 -3.66 -16.00
C PRO A 380 19.43 -3.10 -16.09
N GLN A 381 19.00 -2.78 -17.31
CA GLN A 381 17.66 -2.26 -17.56
C GLN A 381 16.57 -3.24 -17.05
N GLY A 382 15.57 -2.69 -16.39
CA GLY A 382 14.50 -3.49 -15.78
C GLY A 382 14.96 -4.31 -14.57
N ALA A 383 16.07 -3.97 -13.91
CA ALA A 383 16.40 -4.53 -12.62
C ALA A 383 15.34 -4.15 -11.59
N ILE A 384 14.99 -5.11 -10.70
CA ILE A 384 14.09 -4.86 -9.57
C ILE A 384 14.93 -4.60 -8.33
N LEU A 385 14.77 -3.44 -7.71
CA LEU A 385 15.42 -3.07 -6.46
C LEU A 385 14.39 -3.06 -5.33
N THR A 386 14.71 -3.65 -4.18
CA THR A 386 13.75 -3.87 -3.09
C THR A 386 14.15 -3.17 -1.78
N PRO A 387 14.36 -1.84 -1.76
CA PRO A 387 14.83 -1.15 -0.58
C PRO A 387 13.77 -1.08 0.54
N HIS A 388 14.17 -1.32 1.78
CA HIS A 388 13.43 -0.85 2.95
C HIS A 388 13.73 0.65 3.19
N PRO A 389 12.99 1.40 4.06
CA PRO A 389 13.12 2.86 4.15
C PRO A 389 14.56 3.37 4.38
N LYS A 390 15.38 2.67 5.20
CA LYS A 390 16.76 3.09 5.45
C LYS A 390 17.70 2.83 4.26
N GLU A 391 17.48 1.76 3.50
CA GLU A 391 18.21 1.50 2.26
C GLU A 391 17.83 2.51 1.19
N LEU A 392 16.55 2.82 1.09
CA LEU A 392 16.04 3.85 0.18
C LEU A 392 16.68 5.22 0.49
N GLU A 393 16.69 5.64 1.77
CA GLU A 393 17.30 6.91 2.19
C GLU A 393 18.78 7.00 1.80
N ARG A 394 19.54 5.91 1.90
CA ARG A 394 20.93 5.87 1.46
C ARG A 394 21.08 6.02 -0.06
N LEU A 395 20.11 5.47 -0.80
CA LEU A 395 20.15 5.42 -2.27
C LEU A 395 19.71 6.74 -2.93
N ILE A 396 18.61 7.34 -2.44
CA ILE A 396 18.01 8.53 -3.04
C ILE A 396 18.15 9.81 -2.21
N GLY A 397 18.77 9.73 -1.02
CA GLY A 397 18.89 10.84 -0.07
C GLY A 397 17.67 11.01 0.83
N LYS A 398 17.75 11.96 1.78
CA LYS A 398 16.66 12.30 2.70
C LYS A 398 15.47 12.93 1.96
N TRP A 399 14.29 12.76 2.53
CA TRP A 399 13.05 13.38 2.05
C TRP A 399 12.38 14.19 3.16
N THR A 400 11.54 15.15 2.78
CA THR A 400 10.83 16.05 3.69
C THR A 400 9.53 15.41 4.21
N ASP A 401 8.84 14.69 3.34
CA ASP A 401 7.56 14.02 3.60
C ASP A 401 7.39 12.81 2.66
N ASP A 402 6.27 12.09 2.80
CA ASP A 402 6.01 10.89 1.99
C ASP A 402 5.82 11.19 0.50
N TYR A 403 5.33 12.36 0.12
CA TYR A 403 5.18 12.76 -1.28
C TYR A 403 6.54 13.04 -1.92
N ASP A 404 7.44 13.74 -1.21
CA ASP A 404 8.82 13.94 -1.65
C ASP A 404 9.58 12.60 -1.76
N LYS A 405 9.34 11.66 -0.81
CA LYS A 405 9.86 10.29 -0.88
C LYS A 405 9.44 9.60 -2.18
N LEU A 406 8.16 9.61 -2.49
CA LEU A 406 7.62 8.99 -3.71
C LEU A 406 8.18 9.66 -4.98
N ALA A 407 8.20 10.99 -5.03
CA ALA A 407 8.73 11.73 -6.18
C ALA A 407 10.23 11.42 -6.44
N LYS A 408 11.04 11.38 -5.39
CA LYS A 408 12.48 11.01 -5.51
C LYS A 408 12.67 9.56 -5.95
N ALA A 409 11.86 8.65 -5.41
CA ALA A 409 11.90 7.23 -5.80
C ALA A 409 11.53 7.06 -7.28
N LYS A 410 10.47 7.72 -7.74
CA LYS A 410 10.05 7.72 -9.14
C LYS A 410 11.14 8.26 -10.06
N ALA A 411 11.74 9.41 -9.71
CA ALA A 411 12.82 10.01 -10.47
C ALA A 411 14.06 9.11 -10.54
N PHE A 412 14.37 8.37 -9.47
CA PHE A 412 15.46 7.40 -9.47
C PHE A 412 15.14 6.20 -10.40
N ALA A 413 13.93 5.68 -10.33
CA ALA A 413 13.48 4.56 -11.16
C ALA A 413 13.52 4.92 -12.65
N ASP A 414 12.99 6.09 -13.02
CA ASP A 414 13.03 6.62 -14.38
C ASP A 414 14.49 6.83 -14.87
N LYS A 415 15.31 7.52 -14.09
CA LYS A 415 16.71 7.81 -14.45
C LYS A 415 17.52 6.55 -14.73
N HIS A 416 17.34 5.51 -13.94
CA HIS A 416 18.11 4.27 -14.04
C HIS A 416 17.36 3.14 -14.77
N GLN A 417 16.14 3.41 -15.26
CA GLN A 417 15.27 2.45 -15.97
C GLN A 417 15.11 1.14 -15.20
N VAL A 418 14.78 1.25 -13.91
CA VAL A 418 14.61 0.14 -12.96
C VAL A 418 13.23 0.16 -12.32
N VAL A 419 12.83 -0.95 -11.72
CA VAL A 419 11.63 -1.03 -10.89
C VAL A 419 12.03 -0.97 -9.42
N LEU A 420 11.48 -0.01 -8.67
CA LEU A 420 11.65 0.07 -7.23
C LEU A 420 10.47 -0.55 -6.50
N VAL A 421 10.77 -1.38 -5.52
CA VAL A 421 9.83 -1.96 -4.55
C VAL A 421 10.10 -1.33 -3.19
N LEU A 422 9.38 -0.29 -2.85
CA LEU A 422 9.53 0.48 -1.60
C LEU A 422 8.82 -0.27 -0.47
N LYS A 423 9.58 -1.08 0.27
CA LYS A 423 9.05 -1.91 1.37
C LYS A 423 8.57 -1.03 2.53
N ASP A 424 7.30 -1.14 2.88
CA ASP A 424 6.67 -0.50 4.05
C ASP A 424 5.40 -1.29 4.42
N ALA A 425 4.59 -0.79 5.38
CA ALA A 425 3.29 -1.38 5.73
C ALA A 425 2.41 -1.60 4.49
N TYR A 426 2.35 -0.60 3.62
CA TYR A 426 1.85 -0.74 2.25
C TYR A 426 3.04 -0.57 1.30
N THR A 427 3.47 -1.64 0.68
CA THR A 427 4.58 -1.59 -0.28
C THR A 427 4.16 -0.84 -1.53
N VAL A 428 4.94 0.16 -1.94
CA VAL A 428 4.74 0.91 -3.18
C VAL A 428 5.75 0.47 -4.22
N ILE A 429 5.28 0.18 -5.41
CA ILE A 429 6.11 -0.19 -6.56
C ILE A 429 6.09 0.97 -7.56
N THR A 430 7.22 1.31 -8.16
CA THR A 430 7.31 2.28 -9.26
C THR A 430 8.34 1.86 -10.28
N ASP A 431 8.03 2.09 -11.55
CA ASP A 431 8.92 1.89 -12.70
C ASP A 431 9.47 3.22 -13.26
N GLY A 432 9.12 4.35 -12.61
CA GLY A 432 9.44 5.70 -13.07
C GLY A 432 8.30 6.39 -13.82
N ASP A 433 7.22 5.70 -14.14
CA ASP A 433 6.04 6.27 -14.82
C ASP A 433 4.82 6.37 -13.89
N ALA A 434 4.51 5.33 -13.14
CA ALA A 434 3.38 5.29 -12.22
C ALA A 434 3.75 4.61 -10.88
N TYR A 435 2.75 4.49 -9.99
CA TYR A 435 2.88 3.83 -8.71
C TYR A 435 1.81 2.75 -8.54
N TRP A 436 2.23 1.58 -8.03
CA TRP A 436 1.35 0.49 -7.66
C TRP A 436 1.45 0.23 -6.15
N ILE A 437 0.34 0.40 -5.45
CA ILE A 437 0.27 0.24 -4.00
C ILE A 437 -0.27 -1.15 -3.70
N ASN A 438 0.55 -1.97 -3.07
CA ASN A 438 0.13 -3.30 -2.64
C ASN A 438 -0.76 -3.22 -1.41
N THR A 439 -1.90 -3.89 -1.46
CA THR A 439 -2.92 -3.89 -0.40
C THR A 439 -2.93 -5.17 0.44
N THR A 440 -2.10 -6.16 0.11
CA THR A 440 -1.94 -7.39 0.89
C THR A 440 -0.76 -7.29 1.86
N GLY A 441 -0.81 -8.08 2.91
CA GLY A 441 0.21 -8.16 3.94
C GLY A 441 -0.36 -7.93 5.34
N CYS A 442 0.41 -8.32 6.33
CA CYS A 442 0.04 -8.19 7.73
C CYS A 442 1.27 -7.87 8.59
N PRO A 443 1.09 -7.42 9.84
CA PRO A 443 2.18 -7.09 10.75
C PRO A 443 3.18 -8.24 10.98
N ALA A 444 2.76 -9.49 10.85
CA ALA A 444 3.61 -10.66 10.97
C ALA A 444 4.79 -10.70 9.97
N LEU A 445 4.67 -10.02 8.82
CA LEU A 445 5.75 -9.89 7.85
C LEU A 445 6.93 -9.03 8.34
N ALA A 446 6.77 -8.30 9.43
CA ALA A 446 7.86 -7.58 10.10
C ALA A 446 8.78 -8.54 10.90
N THR A 447 9.20 -9.63 10.28
CA THR A 447 10.10 -10.67 10.83
C THR A 447 11.39 -10.76 10.02
N ALA A 448 12.48 -11.18 10.69
CA ALA A 448 13.77 -11.33 10.02
C ALA A 448 13.72 -12.38 8.90
N GLY A 449 14.26 -12.05 7.73
CA GLY A 449 14.29 -12.94 6.57
C GLY A 449 13.07 -12.85 5.62
N SER A 450 12.02 -12.12 5.99
CA SER A 450 10.85 -11.90 5.12
C SER A 450 11.24 -11.23 3.80
N GLY A 451 12.14 -10.24 3.81
CA GLY A 451 12.71 -9.62 2.62
C GLY A 451 13.53 -10.60 1.76
N ASP A 452 14.31 -11.50 2.41
CA ASP A 452 15.09 -12.52 1.68
C ASP A 452 14.16 -13.47 0.92
N VAL A 453 13.01 -13.81 1.51
CA VAL A 453 11.97 -14.61 0.83
C VAL A 453 11.40 -13.85 -0.36
N LEU A 454 11.07 -12.56 -0.21
CA LEU A 454 10.57 -11.73 -1.31
C LEU A 454 11.58 -11.68 -2.47
N THR A 455 12.87 -11.48 -2.17
CA THR A 455 13.94 -11.49 -3.17
C THR A 455 13.97 -12.80 -3.97
N GLY A 456 13.82 -13.94 -3.29
CA GLY A 456 13.72 -15.25 -3.95
C GLY A 456 12.48 -15.38 -4.81
N MET A 457 11.32 -14.91 -4.34
CA MET A 457 10.06 -14.93 -5.12
C MET A 457 10.18 -14.09 -6.40
N LEU A 458 10.70 -12.89 -6.30
CA LEU A 458 10.92 -12.01 -7.45
C LEU A 458 11.92 -12.60 -8.45
N THR A 459 13.01 -13.19 -7.95
CA THR A 459 14.02 -13.88 -8.78
C THR A 459 13.38 -15.04 -9.55
N ALA A 460 12.50 -15.81 -8.90
CA ALA A 460 11.79 -16.91 -9.56
C ALA A 460 10.85 -16.40 -10.66
N LEU A 461 10.09 -15.35 -10.41
CA LEU A 461 9.18 -14.77 -11.40
C LEU A 461 9.97 -14.24 -12.61
N ARG A 462 11.07 -13.53 -12.38
CA ARG A 462 11.97 -13.08 -13.46
C ARG A 462 12.58 -14.26 -14.21
N THR A 463 12.99 -15.32 -13.52
CA THR A 463 13.52 -16.55 -14.13
C THR A 463 12.48 -17.21 -15.05
N ARG A 464 11.21 -17.14 -14.71
CA ARG A 464 10.08 -17.66 -15.49
C ARG A 464 9.66 -16.78 -16.66
N GLY A 465 10.23 -15.58 -16.81
CA GLY A 465 10.00 -14.68 -17.95
C GLY A 465 8.97 -13.58 -17.72
N TYR A 466 8.47 -13.37 -16.50
CA TYR A 466 7.68 -12.16 -16.19
C TYR A 466 8.52 -10.90 -16.43
N ASP A 467 7.95 -9.86 -17.00
CA ASP A 467 8.63 -8.56 -17.05
C ASP A 467 8.87 -7.98 -15.63
N ALA A 468 9.67 -6.91 -15.54
CA ALA A 468 10.11 -6.40 -14.24
C ALA A 468 8.95 -5.90 -13.39
N LEU A 469 8.07 -5.08 -13.97
CA LEU A 469 6.94 -4.49 -13.26
C LEU A 469 5.93 -5.54 -12.83
N GLN A 470 5.55 -6.44 -13.74
CA GLN A 470 4.61 -7.52 -13.44
C GLN A 470 5.15 -8.49 -12.40
N ALA A 471 6.46 -8.82 -12.47
CA ALA A 471 7.11 -9.65 -11.45
C ALA A 471 7.09 -8.97 -10.07
N ALA A 472 7.36 -7.66 -10.03
CA ALA A 472 7.32 -6.88 -8.79
C ALA A 472 5.90 -6.85 -8.20
N ILE A 473 4.88 -6.50 -9.00
CA ILE A 473 3.49 -6.44 -8.55
C ILE A 473 3.00 -7.81 -8.07
N LEU A 474 3.19 -8.84 -8.89
CA LEU A 474 2.74 -10.19 -8.57
C LEU A 474 3.46 -10.76 -7.34
N GLY A 475 4.79 -10.59 -7.28
CA GLY A 475 5.61 -11.12 -6.19
C GLY A 475 5.30 -10.48 -4.84
N VAL A 476 5.16 -9.15 -4.81
CA VAL A 476 4.80 -8.41 -3.59
C VAL A 476 3.40 -8.80 -3.12
N TYR A 477 2.44 -8.87 -4.03
CA TYR A 477 1.06 -9.27 -3.71
C TYR A 477 1.01 -10.69 -3.14
N GLN A 478 1.67 -11.65 -3.79
CA GLN A 478 1.71 -13.04 -3.32
C GLN A 478 2.43 -13.19 -1.98
N HIS A 479 3.52 -12.42 -1.77
CA HIS A 479 4.24 -12.40 -0.49
C HIS A 479 3.33 -11.90 0.64
N GLY A 480 2.57 -10.83 0.39
CA GLY A 480 1.58 -10.30 1.33
C GLY A 480 0.49 -11.30 1.65
N GLN A 481 -0.16 -11.87 0.61
CA GLN A 481 -1.20 -12.90 0.78
C GLN A 481 -0.69 -14.10 1.58
N LYS A 482 0.55 -14.54 1.31
CA LYS A 482 1.14 -15.66 2.03
C LYS A 482 1.36 -15.35 3.50
N GLY A 483 1.78 -14.12 3.80
CA GLY A 483 1.87 -13.63 5.18
C GLY A 483 0.54 -13.68 5.91
N GLU A 484 -0.53 -13.17 5.29
CA GLU A 484 -1.89 -13.21 5.84
C GLU A 484 -2.39 -14.64 6.07
N GLU A 485 -2.23 -15.52 5.05
CA GLU A 485 -2.63 -16.93 5.15
C GLU A 485 -1.95 -17.64 6.33
N VAL A 486 -0.63 -17.48 6.43
CA VAL A 486 0.15 -18.14 7.48
C VAL A 486 -0.18 -17.53 8.85
N ALA A 487 -0.24 -16.20 8.96
CA ALA A 487 -0.60 -15.52 10.21
C ALA A 487 -1.99 -15.93 10.72
N HIS A 488 -2.97 -16.10 9.82
CA HIS A 488 -4.28 -16.61 10.18
C HIS A 488 -4.24 -18.03 10.77
N ARG A 489 -3.30 -18.88 10.32
CA ARG A 489 -3.19 -20.28 10.77
C ARG A 489 -2.43 -20.45 12.07
N ILE A 490 -1.35 -19.69 12.28
CA ILE A 490 -0.42 -19.90 13.41
C ILE A 490 -0.29 -18.70 14.35
N GLY A 491 -0.94 -17.56 14.02
CA GLY A 491 -0.84 -16.29 14.75
C GLY A 491 0.25 -15.37 14.22
N GLU A 492 0.01 -14.07 14.31
CA GLU A 492 0.94 -13.04 13.81
C GLU A 492 2.29 -13.04 14.54
N GLU A 493 2.30 -13.27 15.84
CA GLU A 493 3.51 -13.22 16.67
C GLU A 493 4.44 -14.43 16.50
N THR A 494 3.92 -15.54 15.95
CA THR A 494 4.66 -16.79 15.83
C THR A 494 5.25 -17.02 14.45
N LEU A 495 4.83 -16.24 13.45
CA LEU A 495 5.28 -16.36 12.08
C LEU A 495 6.79 -16.04 11.96
N ILE A 496 7.53 -16.95 11.34
CA ILE A 496 8.91 -16.73 10.93
C ILE A 496 9.03 -16.83 9.40
N ALA A 497 10.06 -16.22 8.82
CA ALA A 497 10.21 -16.14 7.36
C ALA A 497 10.19 -17.51 6.66
N ARG A 498 10.66 -18.60 7.29
CA ARG A 498 10.62 -19.94 6.75
C ARG A 498 9.19 -20.42 6.49
N ASP A 499 8.23 -20.01 7.28
CA ASP A 499 6.82 -20.43 7.14
C ASP A 499 6.22 -19.94 5.82
N LEU A 500 6.69 -18.79 5.32
CA LEU A 500 6.27 -18.24 4.03
C LEU A 500 6.63 -19.14 2.82
N VAL A 501 7.58 -20.05 3.00
CA VAL A 501 8.06 -20.95 1.93
C VAL A 501 7.80 -22.43 2.22
N THR A 502 7.29 -22.77 3.40
CA THR A 502 7.03 -24.18 3.79
C THR A 502 5.55 -24.55 3.83
N PHE A 503 4.64 -23.61 3.99
CA PHE A 503 3.19 -23.82 4.05
C PHE A 503 2.48 -23.61 2.71
#